data_eb3eca43f3d7f23033efa8fc7fb445a6
#
_entry.id   eb3eca43f3d7f23033efa8fc7fb445a6
#
_cell.length_a   1.000
_cell.length_b   1.000
_cell.length_c   1.000
_cell.angle_alpha   90.00
_cell.angle_beta   90.00
_cell.angle_gamma   90.00
#
_symmetry.space_group_name_H-M   'P 1'
#
loop_
_entity.id
_entity.type
_entity.pdbx_description
1 polymer ?
#
loop_
_entity_poly.entity_id
_entity_poly.type
_entity_poly.pdbx_seq_one_letter_code
_entity_poly.pdbx_strand_id
1 'polypeptide(L)'
;MQPTVKPKNPNFSSGPCAKRPGYNVAALQLDTLGRSHRSALGKQALGLACSETARILGLPTGYRVAVVPASDTGAVEMAMWSLLGPRGVDVLAWETFGATWVTDIVQQLKLPNVTQLQAPYGEIVDLSTVNFDNDVVFTWNGTTSGVKVPNGDWIPANRAGLTICDATSAVFAMDLPWDKLDVVTFSWQKVLGGEGAHGMLILGPRAVARLESYAPPWPMPKIFRMTAGGKLLEGLFQGDTINTPSMLCVSDYLDALAWVDRIGGVQAAMARSQANLKVIADFVAANDWISFLAKDPATLSNTSVCMTLKLSDEQVKKMIKLLEAQGVAYDIGAYKDAPAGLRIWCGATVEQADLQALLPWISWAYQEVSA
;
A
#
# COMPACT_ATOMS: atom_id res chain seq x y z
N MET A 1 -21.06 -12.93 27.61
CA MET A 1 -21.78 -11.65 27.90
C MET A 1 -21.35 -10.63 26.86
N GLN A 2 -22.29 -9.91 26.28
CA GLN A 2 -22.00 -8.88 25.27
C GLN A 2 -21.25 -7.69 25.87
N PRO A 3 -20.15 -7.22 25.25
CA PRO A 3 -19.42 -6.04 25.70
C PRO A 3 -20.27 -4.76 25.59
N THR A 4 -19.91 -3.73 26.34
CA THR A 4 -20.62 -2.45 26.34
C THR A 4 -19.79 -1.32 25.74
N VAL A 5 -18.47 -1.39 25.85
CA VAL A 5 -17.56 -0.37 25.29
C VAL A 5 -17.31 -0.68 23.82
N LYS A 6 -17.61 0.29 22.94
CA LYS A 6 -17.40 0.19 21.50
C LYS A 6 -16.20 1.02 21.05
N PRO A 7 -15.53 0.65 19.95
CA PRO A 7 -14.59 1.54 19.28
C PRO A 7 -15.25 2.88 18.94
N LYS A 8 -14.54 3.98 19.11
CA LYS A 8 -15.02 5.31 18.69
C LYS A 8 -15.06 5.41 17.17
N ASN A 9 -14.09 4.79 16.51
CA ASN A 9 -14.05 4.65 15.06
C ASN A 9 -14.04 3.14 14.68
N PRO A 10 -15.14 2.59 14.16
CA PRO A 10 -15.24 1.18 13.79
C PRO A 10 -14.68 0.84 12.40
N ASN A 11 -14.03 1.78 11.72
CA ASN A 11 -13.51 1.60 10.37
C ASN A 11 -12.13 0.93 10.40
N PHE A 12 -12.11 -0.39 10.26
CA PHE A 12 -10.89 -1.19 10.23
C PHE A 12 -10.60 -1.80 8.85
N SER A 13 -11.16 -1.18 7.79
CA SER A 13 -10.93 -1.59 6.40
C SER A 13 -9.46 -1.44 6.00
N SER A 14 -8.97 -2.40 5.23
CA SER A 14 -7.62 -2.35 4.64
C SER A 14 -7.54 -1.58 3.30
N GLY A 15 -8.57 -0.82 2.97
CA GLY A 15 -8.58 0.11 1.84
C GLY A 15 -9.93 0.31 1.19
N PRO A 16 -10.42 1.54 1.17
CA PRO A 16 -9.91 2.72 1.86
C PRO A 16 -9.80 2.54 3.38
N CYS A 17 -8.77 3.15 3.97
CA CYS A 17 -8.53 3.07 5.40
C CYS A 17 -9.15 4.26 6.14
N ALA A 18 -9.32 4.11 7.46
CA ALA A 18 -9.84 5.18 8.31
C ALA A 18 -9.05 6.48 8.14
N LYS A 19 -9.76 7.61 8.16
CA LYS A 19 -9.15 8.93 8.20
C LYS A 19 -8.29 9.10 9.47
N ARG A 20 -7.29 9.98 9.40
CA ARG A 20 -6.47 10.33 10.55
C ARG A 20 -7.29 10.79 11.75
N PRO A 21 -6.81 10.59 12.98
CA PRO A 21 -7.48 11.12 14.17
C PRO A 21 -7.71 12.63 14.09
N GLY A 22 -8.91 13.07 14.49
CA GLY A 22 -9.31 14.48 14.43
C GLY A 22 -9.48 15.03 13.00
N TYR A 23 -9.62 14.18 12.00
CA TYR A 23 -9.94 14.62 10.63
C TYR A 23 -11.26 15.39 10.58
N ASN A 24 -11.24 16.51 9.85
CA ASN A 24 -12.44 17.30 9.59
C ASN A 24 -12.36 17.86 8.16
N VAL A 25 -13.28 17.44 7.31
CA VAL A 25 -13.35 17.87 5.91
C VAL A 25 -13.48 19.40 5.77
N ALA A 26 -14.14 20.07 6.73
CA ALA A 26 -14.30 21.53 6.73
C ALA A 26 -12.99 22.28 7.05
N ALA A 27 -11.96 21.60 7.54
CA ALA A 27 -10.66 22.19 7.82
C ALA A 27 -9.67 22.05 6.66
N LEU A 28 -10.06 21.37 5.57
CA LEU A 28 -9.23 21.24 4.40
C LEU A 28 -9.02 22.58 3.67
N GLN A 29 -7.86 22.76 3.04
CA GLN A 29 -7.60 23.90 2.16
C GLN A 29 -8.31 23.68 0.83
N LEU A 30 -9.40 24.41 0.57
CA LEU A 30 -10.30 24.17 -0.57
C LEU A 30 -10.23 25.24 -1.67
N ASP A 31 -9.32 26.19 -1.57
CA ASP A 31 -9.15 27.33 -2.52
C ASP A 31 -8.75 26.90 -3.94
N THR A 32 -8.34 25.67 -4.13
CA THR A 32 -8.09 25.09 -5.46
C THR A 32 -9.36 24.54 -6.13
N LEU A 33 -10.47 24.37 -5.38
CA LEU A 33 -11.70 23.79 -5.94
C LEU A 33 -12.35 24.73 -6.94
N GLY A 34 -12.83 24.16 -8.06
CA GLY A 34 -13.42 24.92 -9.16
C GLY A 34 -12.41 25.74 -9.96
N ARG A 35 -11.13 25.66 -9.66
CA ARG A 35 -10.05 26.32 -10.41
C ARG A 35 -9.27 25.31 -11.26
N SER A 36 -8.58 25.82 -12.27
CA SER A 36 -7.68 24.99 -13.07
C SER A 36 -6.53 24.44 -12.20
N HIS A 37 -6.31 23.13 -12.22
CA HIS A 37 -5.13 22.50 -11.62
C HIS A 37 -3.81 23.01 -12.25
N ARG A 38 -3.87 23.62 -13.44
CA ARG A 38 -2.73 24.27 -14.11
C ARG A 38 -2.51 25.73 -13.70
N SER A 39 -3.40 26.30 -12.86
CA SER A 39 -3.15 27.61 -12.25
C SER A 39 -1.93 27.54 -11.32
N ALA A 40 -1.33 28.68 -10.99
CA ALA A 40 -0.21 28.73 -10.05
C ALA A 40 -0.53 28.03 -8.72
N LEU A 41 -1.73 28.27 -8.17
CA LEU A 41 -2.19 27.65 -6.94
C LEU A 41 -2.37 26.13 -7.08
N GLY A 42 -2.96 25.66 -8.19
CA GLY A 42 -3.12 24.22 -8.44
C GLY A 42 -1.80 23.50 -8.58
N LYS A 43 -0.87 24.07 -9.37
CA LYS A 43 0.49 23.52 -9.51
C LYS A 43 1.27 23.53 -8.20
N GLN A 44 1.12 24.57 -7.39
CA GLN A 44 1.74 24.64 -6.07
C GLN A 44 1.23 23.50 -5.16
N ALA A 45 -0.07 23.26 -5.09
CA ALA A 45 -0.64 22.19 -4.27
C ALA A 45 -0.15 20.80 -4.73
N LEU A 46 -0.12 20.55 -6.04
CA LEU A 46 0.39 19.29 -6.60
C LEU A 46 1.90 19.15 -6.40
N GLY A 47 2.67 20.21 -6.57
CA GLY A 47 4.10 20.25 -6.29
C GLY A 47 4.40 19.98 -4.82
N LEU A 48 3.59 20.53 -3.89
CA LEU A 48 3.68 20.24 -2.46
C LEU A 48 3.37 18.77 -2.16
N ALA A 49 2.37 18.17 -2.80
CA ALA A 49 2.09 16.74 -2.63
C ALA A 49 3.32 15.88 -2.98
N CYS A 50 4.06 16.24 -4.03
CA CYS A 50 5.29 15.54 -4.39
C CYS A 50 6.44 15.85 -3.42
N SER A 51 6.72 17.11 -3.15
CA SER A 51 7.89 17.53 -2.35
C SER A 51 7.76 17.16 -0.88
N GLU A 52 6.58 17.30 -0.27
CA GLU A 52 6.35 16.89 1.11
C GLU A 52 6.39 15.37 1.28
N THR A 53 5.89 14.61 0.29
CA THR A 53 6.08 13.17 0.27
C THR A 53 7.57 12.81 0.30
N ALA A 54 8.37 13.41 -0.58
CA ALA A 54 9.82 13.16 -0.63
C ALA A 54 10.51 13.56 0.69
N ARG A 55 10.15 14.71 1.24
CA ARG A 55 10.73 15.22 2.50
C ARG A 55 10.41 14.32 3.69
N ILE A 56 9.13 13.99 3.88
CA ILE A 56 8.68 13.21 5.04
C ILE A 56 9.22 11.78 4.99
N LEU A 57 9.28 11.18 3.80
CA LEU A 57 9.86 9.85 3.60
C LEU A 57 11.41 9.84 3.66
N GLY A 58 12.04 11.01 3.63
CA GLY A 58 13.52 11.12 3.63
C GLY A 58 14.15 10.53 2.37
N LEU A 59 13.52 10.73 1.20
CA LEU A 59 14.02 10.17 -0.06
C LEU A 59 15.42 10.68 -0.39
N PRO A 60 16.34 9.82 -0.87
CA PRO A 60 17.67 10.25 -1.28
C PRO A 60 17.66 11.27 -2.43
N THR A 61 18.72 12.06 -2.54
CA THR A 61 18.89 13.00 -3.64
C THR A 61 18.82 12.28 -4.99
N GLY A 62 18.14 12.89 -5.96
CA GLY A 62 17.99 12.33 -7.30
C GLY A 62 16.71 11.52 -7.51
N TYR A 63 15.98 11.20 -6.45
CA TYR A 63 14.65 10.59 -6.58
C TYR A 63 13.62 11.58 -7.12
N ARG A 64 12.64 11.08 -7.83
CA ARG A 64 11.53 11.82 -8.41
C ARG A 64 10.21 11.30 -7.86
N VAL A 65 9.29 12.19 -7.49
CA VAL A 65 7.95 11.83 -6.97
C VAL A 65 6.90 12.47 -7.87
N ALA A 66 5.96 11.69 -8.37
CA ALA A 66 4.86 12.18 -9.20
C ALA A 66 3.50 11.71 -8.67
N VAL A 67 2.49 12.58 -8.85
CA VAL A 67 1.08 12.22 -8.73
C VAL A 67 0.62 11.68 -10.08
N VAL A 68 0.13 10.44 -10.09
CA VAL A 68 -0.29 9.73 -11.31
C VAL A 68 -1.74 9.24 -11.22
N PRO A 69 -2.42 8.98 -12.35
CA PRO A 69 -3.82 8.58 -12.33
C PRO A 69 -4.03 7.15 -11.82
N ALA A 70 -5.29 6.84 -11.45
CA ALA A 70 -5.84 5.51 -11.20
C ALA A 70 -5.24 4.75 -10.01
N SER A 71 -5.02 5.46 -8.90
CA SER A 71 -4.47 4.91 -7.65
C SER A 71 -3.15 4.17 -7.86
N ASP A 72 -2.81 3.23 -6.99
CA ASP A 72 -1.59 2.44 -7.17
C ASP A 72 -1.65 1.53 -8.39
N THR A 73 -2.83 1.05 -8.79
CA THR A 73 -3.00 0.26 -10.01
C THR A 73 -2.37 0.99 -11.21
N GLY A 74 -2.75 2.25 -11.41
CA GLY A 74 -2.17 3.05 -12.50
C GLY A 74 -0.68 3.33 -12.32
N ALA A 75 -0.19 3.49 -11.09
CA ALA A 75 1.22 3.74 -10.82
C ALA A 75 2.09 2.51 -11.15
N VAL A 76 1.67 1.32 -10.72
CA VAL A 76 2.37 0.05 -11.03
C VAL A 76 2.33 -0.26 -12.53
N GLU A 77 1.15 -0.16 -13.16
CA GLU A 77 1.03 -0.38 -14.61
C GLU A 77 1.89 0.62 -15.40
N MET A 78 1.86 1.91 -15.02
CA MET A 78 2.73 2.93 -15.64
C MET A 78 4.20 2.54 -15.55
N ALA A 79 4.65 2.06 -14.40
CA ALA A 79 6.04 1.60 -14.21
C ALA A 79 6.33 0.37 -15.08
N MET A 80 5.49 -0.65 -15.05
CA MET A 80 5.68 -1.88 -15.81
C MET A 80 5.70 -1.62 -17.33
N TRP A 81 4.69 -0.89 -17.84
CA TRP A 81 4.60 -0.58 -19.28
C TRP A 81 5.74 0.28 -19.79
N SER A 82 6.32 1.13 -18.94
CA SER A 82 7.37 2.07 -19.35
C SER A 82 8.79 1.52 -19.18
N LEU A 83 9.02 0.56 -18.27
CA LEU A 83 10.36 0.18 -17.85
C LEU A 83 10.72 -1.28 -18.20
N LEU A 84 9.74 -2.19 -18.26
CA LEU A 84 9.99 -3.61 -18.55
C LEU A 84 10.25 -3.83 -20.04
N GLY A 85 10.96 -4.94 -20.33
CA GLY A 85 11.25 -5.41 -21.69
C GLY A 85 12.72 -5.49 -22.05
N PRO A 86 13.63 -4.60 -21.60
CA PRO A 86 15.06 -4.72 -21.93
C PRO A 86 15.75 -5.94 -21.30
N ARG A 87 15.17 -6.49 -20.22
CA ARG A 87 15.68 -7.64 -19.48
C ARG A 87 14.59 -8.67 -19.28
N GLY A 88 14.96 -9.88 -18.83
CA GLY A 88 14.00 -10.80 -18.24
C GLY A 88 13.34 -10.18 -16.99
N VAL A 89 12.26 -10.80 -16.53
CA VAL A 89 11.52 -10.33 -15.36
C VAL A 89 11.33 -11.47 -14.36
N ASP A 90 11.71 -11.24 -13.12
CA ASP A 90 11.27 -12.05 -11.99
C ASP A 90 10.09 -11.32 -11.33
N VAL A 91 8.90 -11.92 -11.40
CA VAL A 91 7.70 -11.38 -10.76
C VAL A 91 7.30 -12.24 -9.57
N LEU A 92 7.22 -11.61 -8.40
CA LEU A 92 6.97 -12.26 -7.12
C LEU A 92 5.54 -12.00 -6.65
N ALA A 93 4.81 -13.06 -6.30
CA ALA A 93 3.45 -12.94 -5.82
C ALA A 93 3.17 -13.89 -4.64
N TRP A 94 2.50 -13.37 -3.61
CA TRP A 94 2.06 -14.10 -2.43
C TRP A 94 0.66 -13.69 -1.96
N GLU A 95 -0.07 -12.99 -2.82
CA GLU A 95 -1.43 -12.55 -2.55
C GLU A 95 -2.09 -12.02 -3.84
N THR A 96 -3.36 -11.63 -3.74
CA THR A 96 -4.20 -11.27 -4.90
C THR A 96 -3.60 -10.14 -5.75
N PHE A 97 -3.10 -9.05 -5.16
CA PHE A 97 -2.61 -7.90 -5.94
C PHE A 97 -1.31 -8.25 -6.68
N GLY A 98 -0.37 -8.90 -6.01
CA GLY A 98 0.84 -9.42 -6.67
C GLY A 98 0.50 -10.37 -7.83
N ALA A 99 -0.54 -11.19 -7.71
CA ALA A 99 -1.01 -12.06 -8.77
C ALA A 99 -1.59 -11.28 -9.97
N THR A 100 -2.14 -10.08 -9.77
CA THR A 100 -2.58 -9.23 -10.90
C THR A 100 -1.37 -8.69 -11.67
N TRP A 101 -0.27 -8.35 -11.01
CA TRP A 101 0.97 -7.95 -11.68
C TRP A 101 1.59 -9.07 -12.49
N VAL A 102 1.50 -10.33 -12.02
CA VAL A 102 1.87 -11.50 -12.82
C VAL A 102 1.01 -11.57 -14.08
N THR A 103 -0.30 -11.39 -13.96
CA THR A 103 -1.23 -11.40 -15.10
C THR A 103 -0.88 -10.32 -16.11
N ASP A 104 -0.58 -9.12 -15.69
CA ASP A 104 -0.22 -8.00 -16.57
C ASP A 104 1.08 -8.28 -17.33
N ILE A 105 2.10 -8.75 -16.66
CA ILE A 105 3.40 -9.04 -17.28
C ILE A 105 3.29 -10.20 -18.28
N VAL A 106 2.59 -11.28 -17.90
CA VAL A 106 2.54 -12.52 -18.69
C VAL A 106 1.48 -12.44 -19.79
N GLN A 107 0.28 -11.93 -19.49
CA GLN A 107 -0.87 -12.01 -20.40
C GLN A 107 -1.10 -10.73 -21.19
N GLN A 108 -0.79 -9.55 -20.63
CA GLN A 108 -1.03 -8.27 -21.29
C GLN A 108 0.24 -7.78 -22.01
N LEU A 109 1.34 -7.62 -21.32
CA LEU A 109 2.64 -7.25 -21.92
C LEU A 109 3.25 -8.41 -22.73
N LYS A 110 2.92 -9.66 -22.37
CA LYS A 110 3.39 -10.90 -23.05
C LYS A 110 4.91 -10.95 -23.17
N LEU A 111 5.60 -10.59 -22.08
CA LEU A 111 7.06 -10.61 -22.07
C LEU A 111 7.58 -12.06 -22.20
N PRO A 112 8.62 -12.30 -23.02
CA PRO A 112 9.06 -13.67 -23.34
C PRO A 112 9.83 -14.35 -22.20
N ASN A 113 10.57 -13.60 -21.40
CA ASN A 113 11.48 -14.12 -20.39
C ASN A 113 10.99 -13.74 -18.99
N VAL A 114 10.00 -14.45 -18.47
CA VAL A 114 9.37 -14.19 -17.16
C VAL A 114 9.50 -15.40 -16.27
N THR A 115 10.13 -15.21 -15.12
CA THR A 115 10.12 -16.15 -13.99
C THR A 115 9.03 -15.75 -13.01
N GLN A 116 8.05 -16.62 -12.82
CA GLN A 116 6.97 -16.41 -11.86
C GLN A 116 7.32 -17.13 -10.56
N LEU A 117 7.59 -16.36 -9.51
CA LEU A 117 7.82 -16.85 -8.15
C LEU A 117 6.57 -16.63 -7.34
N GLN A 118 5.89 -17.69 -6.90
CA GLN A 118 4.61 -17.60 -6.21
C GLN A 118 4.64 -18.38 -4.90
N ALA A 119 4.01 -17.83 -3.87
CA ALA A 119 3.81 -18.49 -2.59
C ALA A 119 2.32 -18.51 -2.22
N PRO A 120 1.86 -19.47 -1.41
CA PRO A 120 0.50 -19.49 -0.91
C PRO A 120 0.24 -18.37 0.10
N TYR A 121 -1.02 -18.11 0.38
CA TYR A 121 -1.42 -17.14 1.40
C TYR A 121 -0.77 -17.45 2.76
N GLY A 122 -0.29 -16.41 3.43
CA GLY A 122 0.42 -16.51 4.71
C GLY A 122 1.93 -16.77 4.59
N GLU A 123 2.44 -16.92 3.39
CA GLU A 123 3.87 -17.13 3.11
C GLU A 123 4.37 -16.11 2.08
N ILE A 124 5.67 -15.89 2.01
CA ILE A 124 6.34 -15.22 0.89
C ILE A 124 7.23 -16.23 0.16
N VAL A 125 7.63 -15.89 -1.03
CA VAL A 125 8.56 -16.71 -1.82
C VAL A 125 9.95 -16.76 -1.16
N ASP A 126 10.74 -17.77 -1.49
CA ASP A 126 12.16 -17.80 -1.12
C ASP A 126 12.92 -16.71 -1.87
N LEU A 127 13.20 -15.60 -1.17
CA LEU A 127 13.84 -14.42 -1.73
C LEU A 127 15.28 -14.68 -2.20
N SER A 128 15.92 -15.78 -1.74
CA SER A 128 17.27 -16.17 -2.19
C SER A 128 17.33 -16.69 -3.62
N THR A 129 16.17 -17.04 -4.19
CA THR A 129 16.05 -17.59 -5.55
C THR A 129 15.88 -16.50 -6.63
N VAL A 130 15.74 -15.23 -6.23
CA VAL A 130 15.49 -14.11 -7.15
C VAL A 130 16.75 -13.79 -7.96
N ASN A 131 16.58 -13.69 -9.28
CA ASN A 131 17.65 -13.32 -10.19
C ASN A 131 17.68 -11.80 -10.45
N PHE A 132 18.65 -11.12 -9.88
CA PHE A 132 18.81 -9.67 -10.02
C PHE A 132 19.50 -9.20 -11.32
N ASP A 133 19.80 -10.09 -12.26
CA ASP A 133 20.10 -9.73 -13.65
C ASP A 133 18.81 -9.39 -14.41
N ASN A 134 17.67 -9.91 -13.95
CA ASN A 134 16.33 -9.57 -14.38
C ASN A 134 15.80 -8.32 -13.65
N ASP A 135 14.81 -7.65 -14.25
CA ASP A 135 13.99 -6.69 -13.52
C ASP A 135 13.09 -7.46 -12.53
N VAL A 136 12.94 -6.97 -11.31
CA VAL A 136 12.19 -7.64 -10.24
C VAL A 136 10.94 -6.84 -9.91
N VAL A 137 9.76 -7.46 -10.03
CA VAL A 137 8.47 -6.85 -9.69
C VAL A 137 7.86 -7.57 -8.49
N PHE A 138 7.51 -6.85 -7.44
CA PHE A 138 6.98 -7.45 -6.22
C PHE A 138 6.18 -6.47 -5.38
N THR A 139 5.34 -6.99 -4.46
CA THR A 139 4.67 -6.20 -3.42
C THR A 139 5.47 -6.24 -2.12
N TRP A 140 5.74 -5.09 -1.49
CA TRP A 140 6.42 -5.08 -0.19
C TRP A 140 5.57 -5.67 0.92
N ASN A 141 4.28 -5.40 0.88
CA ASN A 141 3.31 -5.89 1.86
C ASN A 141 2.08 -6.49 1.19
N GLY A 142 1.84 -7.78 1.40
CA GLY A 142 0.69 -8.50 0.87
C GLY A 142 -0.56 -8.22 1.69
N THR A 143 -1.32 -7.20 1.30
CA THR A 143 -2.52 -6.72 2.00
C THR A 143 -3.58 -7.80 2.23
N THR A 144 -3.70 -8.77 1.33
CA THR A 144 -4.71 -9.83 1.42
C THR A 144 -4.19 -11.11 2.07
N SER A 145 -2.88 -11.20 2.27
CA SER A 145 -2.18 -12.37 2.87
C SER A 145 -1.65 -12.09 4.29
N GLY A 146 -1.58 -10.82 4.70
CA GLY A 146 -1.05 -10.45 6.02
C GLY A 146 0.45 -10.66 6.17
N VAL A 147 1.20 -10.72 5.08
CA VAL A 147 2.65 -10.89 5.06
C VAL A 147 3.36 -9.70 4.45
N LYS A 148 4.60 -9.49 4.82
CA LYS A 148 5.48 -8.47 4.28
C LYS A 148 6.86 -9.03 3.98
N VAL A 149 7.60 -8.34 3.11
CA VAL A 149 9.04 -8.55 2.98
C VAL A 149 9.72 -8.16 4.31
N PRO A 150 10.56 -9.02 4.91
CA PRO A 150 11.13 -8.74 6.24
C PRO A 150 12.05 -7.50 6.26
N ASN A 151 12.90 -7.36 5.26
CA ASN A 151 13.84 -6.26 5.08
C ASN A 151 14.37 -6.19 3.64
N GLY A 152 15.30 -5.30 3.34
CA GLY A 152 15.93 -5.17 2.02
C GLY A 152 17.24 -5.94 1.84
N ASP A 153 17.67 -6.80 2.77
CA ASP A 153 19.00 -7.43 2.72
C ASP A 153 19.15 -8.41 1.55
N TRP A 154 18.05 -9.01 1.11
CA TRP A 154 17.99 -9.89 -0.06
C TRP A 154 18.24 -9.19 -1.39
N ILE A 155 18.12 -7.85 -1.45
CA ILE A 155 18.35 -7.05 -2.66
C ILE A 155 19.81 -6.62 -2.69
N PRO A 156 20.63 -7.13 -3.64
CA PRO A 156 22.02 -6.74 -3.72
C PRO A 156 22.18 -5.29 -4.21
N ALA A 157 23.17 -4.59 -3.68
CA ALA A 157 23.47 -3.23 -4.11
C ALA A 157 23.96 -3.20 -5.58
N ASN A 158 24.77 -4.19 -5.95
CA ASN A 158 25.25 -4.34 -7.33
C ASN A 158 24.35 -5.32 -8.10
N ARG A 159 23.31 -4.79 -8.72
CA ARG A 159 22.33 -5.53 -9.54
C ARG A 159 22.20 -4.92 -10.92
N ALA A 160 21.94 -5.74 -11.93
CA ALA A 160 21.77 -5.27 -13.31
C ALA A 160 20.31 -4.84 -13.58
N GLY A 161 19.34 -5.60 -13.08
CA GLY A 161 17.91 -5.32 -13.21
C GLY A 161 17.43 -4.18 -12.30
N LEU A 162 16.24 -3.66 -12.60
CA LEU A 162 15.51 -2.72 -11.76
C LEU A 162 14.66 -3.46 -10.73
N THR A 163 14.44 -2.86 -9.58
CA THR A 163 13.47 -3.29 -8.57
C THR A 163 12.25 -2.37 -8.63
N ILE A 164 11.10 -2.93 -8.96
CA ILE A 164 9.80 -2.26 -9.04
C ILE A 164 8.92 -2.80 -7.91
N CYS A 165 8.65 -1.95 -6.94
CA CYS A 165 8.01 -2.33 -5.68
C CYS A 165 6.65 -1.63 -5.52
N ASP A 166 5.56 -2.41 -5.55
CA ASP A 166 4.28 -1.97 -5.01
C ASP A 166 4.39 -1.94 -3.48
N ALA A 167 4.43 -0.75 -2.92
CA ALA A 167 4.51 -0.53 -1.48
C ALA A 167 3.24 0.15 -0.91
N THR A 168 2.12 -0.03 -1.57
CA THR A 168 0.84 0.63 -1.31
C THR A 168 0.42 0.57 0.15
N SER A 169 0.59 -0.54 0.81
CA SER A 169 0.24 -0.71 2.23
C SER A 169 1.46 -0.72 3.16
N ALA A 170 2.64 -0.35 2.65
CA ALA A 170 3.89 -0.31 3.39
C ALA A 170 4.40 1.11 3.62
N VAL A 171 4.32 2.00 2.62
CA VAL A 171 4.79 3.39 2.72
C VAL A 171 4.12 4.07 3.90
N PHE A 172 4.90 4.79 4.73
CA PHE A 172 4.56 5.39 6.02
C PHE A 172 4.32 4.42 7.20
N ALA A 173 4.38 3.09 6.98
CA ALA A 173 4.19 2.10 8.04
C ALA A 173 5.37 1.15 8.23
N MET A 174 6.26 1.05 7.24
CA MET A 174 7.40 0.15 7.23
C MET A 174 8.65 0.89 6.75
N ASP A 175 9.81 0.45 7.24
CA ASP A 175 11.08 0.94 6.75
C ASP A 175 11.37 0.35 5.35
N LEU A 176 11.67 1.23 4.41
CA LEU A 176 11.95 0.88 3.02
C LEU A 176 13.39 1.24 2.66
N PRO A 177 14.17 0.30 2.09
CA PRO A 177 15.56 0.55 1.70
C PRO A 177 15.59 1.33 0.37
N TRP A 178 15.44 2.65 0.44
CA TRP A 178 15.31 3.50 -0.75
C TRP A 178 16.42 3.29 -1.77
N ASP A 179 17.67 3.12 -1.33
CA ASP A 179 18.84 2.86 -2.18
C ASP A 179 18.77 1.53 -2.96
N LYS A 180 17.90 0.61 -2.55
CA LYS A 180 17.68 -0.68 -3.17
C LYS A 180 16.39 -0.78 -4.00
N LEU A 181 15.55 0.27 -3.97
CA LEU A 181 14.27 0.32 -4.68
C LEU A 181 14.35 1.36 -5.80
N ASP A 182 14.33 0.89 -7.06
CA ASP A 182 14.44 1.76 -8.22
C ASP A 182 13.11 2.43 -8.56
N VAL A 183 12.00 1.74 -8.28
CA VAL A 183 10.63 2.26 -8.38
C VAL A 183 9.86 1.83 -7.15
N VAL A 184 9.16 2.78 -6.54
CA VAL A 184 8.20 2.51 -5.47
C VAL A 184 6.88 3.17 -5.83
N THR A 185 5.79 2.42 -5.67
CA THR A 185 4.44 2.94 -5.90
C THR A 185 3.60 2.81 -4.64
N PHE A 186 2.67 3.72 -4.47
CA PHE A 186 1.64 3.64 -3.44
C PHE A 186 0.45 4.55 -3.78
N SER A 187 -0.62 4.47 -2.99
CA SER A 187 -1.78 5.33 -3.13
C SER A 187 -2.29 5.87 -1.79
N TRP A 188 -3.01 6.98 -1.83
CA TRP A 188 -3.32 7.79 -0.66
C TRP A 188 -4.31 7.16 0.32
N GLN A 189 -5.17 6.24 -0.14
CA GLN A 189 -6.24 5.63 0.67
C GLN A 189 -5.78 4.55 1.66
N LYS A 190 -4.47 4.32 1.82
CA LYS A 190 -3.92 3.30 2.71
C LYS A 190 -3.44 3.92 4.03
N VAL A 191 -2.13 3.93 4.31
CA VAL A 191 -1.58 4.24 5.64
C VAL A 191 -1.97 5.63 6.16
N LEU A 192 -2.11 6.61 5.27
CA LEU A 192 -2.50 7.97 5.63
C LEU A 192 -4.02 8.21 5.64
N GLY A 193 -4.84 7.23 5.23
CA GLY A 193 -6.29 7.33 5.24
C GLY A 193 -6.85 8.42 4.30
N GLY A 194 -6.10 8.78 3.25
CA GLY A 194 -6.57 9.69 2.21
C GLY A 194 -7.65 9.08 1.32
N GLU A 195 -8.16 9.86 0.37
CA GLU A 195 -9.04 9.32 -0.67
C GLU A 195 -8.21 8.63 -1.77
N GLY A 196 -8.82 7.66 -2.47
CA GLY A 196 -8.23 7.04 -3.66
C GLY A 196 -7.99 8.02 -4.81
N ALA A 197 -8.30 7.60 -6.02
CA ALA A 197 -8.17 8.37 -7.28
C ALA A 197 -6.73 8.53 -7.81
N HIS A 198 -5.73 8.80 -6.99
CA HIS A 198 -4.35 9.03 -7.43
C HIS A 198 -3.39 8.01 -6.86
N GLY A 199 -2.42 7.61 -7.71
CA GLY A 199 -1.22 6.91 -7.32
C GLY A 199 -0.07 7.89 -7.09
N MET A 200 0.91 7.43 -6.35
CA MET A 200 2.22 8.06 -6.22
C MET A 200 3.26 7.17 -6.87
N LEU A 201 4.04 7.75 -7.76
CA LEU A 201 5.15 7.08 -8.42
C LEU A 201 6.45 7.71 -7.96
N ILE A 202 7.31 6.91 -7.33
CA ILE A 202 8.65 7.31 -6.89
C ILE A 202 9.66 6.61 -7.78
N LEU A 203 10.51 7.38 -8.46
CA LEU A 203 11.54 6.88 -9.35
C LEU A 203 12.92 7.19 -8.80
N GLY A 204 13.75 6.16 -8.62
CA GLY A 204 15.18 6.31 -8.35
C GLY A 204 15.97 6.64 -9.62
N PRO A 205 17.23 7.08 -9.49
CA PRO A 205 18.07 7.49 -10.63
C PRO A 205 18.21 6.42 -11.71
N ARG A 206 18.25 5.13 -11.35
CA ARG A 206 18.37 4.01 -12.29
C ARG A 206 17.11 3.84 -13.15
N ALA A 207 15.93 4.03 -12.55
CA ALA A 207 14.66 4.01 -13.29
C ALA A 207 14.57 5.20 -14.26
N VAL A 208 14.99 6.39 -13.84
CA VAL A 208 15.05 7.57 -14.72
C VAL A 208 16.00 7.31 -15.90
N ALA A 209 17.19 6.79 -15.66
CA ALA A 209 18.14 6.44 -16.72
C ALA A 209 17.57 5.40 -17.70
N ARG A 210 16.81 4.41 -17.20
CA ARG A 210 16.10 3.44 -18.06
C ARG A 210 15.04 4.13 -18.93
N LEU A 211 14.22 5.03 -18.38
CA LEU A 211 13.22 5.76 -19.15
C LEU A 211 13.82 6.63 -20.28
N GLU A 212 15.00 7.17 -20.08
CA GLU A 212 15.67 7.98 -21.10
C GLU A 212 16.47 7.19 -22.14
N SER A 213 16.79 5.93 -21.84
CA SER A 213 17.58 5.06 -22.72
C SER A 213 16.79 3.96 -23.42
N TYR A 214 15.53 3.77 -23.09
CA TYR A 214 14.68 2.70 -23.60
C TYR A 214 13.31 3.21 -24.04
N ALA A 215 12.88 2.76 -25.22
CA ALA A 215 11.53 2.97 -25.72
C ALA A 215 10.81 1.62 -25.84
N PRO A 216 9.71 1.41 -25.11
CA PRO A 216 8.94 0.16 -25.20
C PRO A 216 8.46 -0.10 -26.64
N PRO A 217 8.49 -1.37 -27.13
CA PRO A 217 8.09 -1.70 -28.50
C PRO A 217 6.57 -1.75 -28.71
N TRP A 218 5.78 -1.64 -27.67
CA TRP A 218 4.31 -1.66 -27.70
C TRP A 218 3.71 -0.27 -27.69
N PRO A 219 2.43 -0.14 -28.13
CA PRO A 219 1.72 1.13 -28.03
C PRO A 219 1.61 1.63 -26.59
N MET A 220 2.07 2.85 -26.33
CA MET A 220 2.05 3.45 -25.01
C MET A 220 0.81 4.34 -24.85
N PRO A 221 -0.15 4.01 -23.96
CA PRO A 221 -1.26 4.89 -23.63
C PRO A 221 -0.77 6.27 -23.15
N LYS A 222 -1.51 7.32 -23.48
CA LYS A 222 -1.12 8.70 -23.09
C LYS A 222 -0.85 8.81 -21.58
N ILE A 223 -1.67 8.15 -20.76
CA ILE A 223 -1.60 8.22 -19.28
C ILE A 223 -0.36 7.52 -18.70
N PHE A 224 0.40 6.77 -19.51
CA PHE A 224 1.64 6.11 -19.10
C PHE A 224 2.91 6.81 -19.66
N ARG A 225 2.76 7.88 -20.43
CA ARG A 225 3.89 8.54 -21.09
C ARG A 225 4.61 9.48 -20.13
N MET A 226 5.77 9.06 -19.68
CA MET A 226 6.66 9.85 -18.80
C MET A 226 7.80 10.52 -19.55
N THR A 227 7.94 10.24 -20.85
CA THR A 227 9.03 10.80 -21.68
C THR A 227 8.49 11.46 -22.95
N ALA A 228 9.22 12.43 -23.45
CA ALA A 228 9.03 13.03 -24.77
C ALA A 228 10.40 13.19 -25.44
N GLY A 229 10.54 12.71 -26.69
CA GLY A 229 11.80 12.77 -27.41
C GLY A 229 12.97 12.07 -26.69
N GLY A 230 12.70 11.00 -25.92
CA GLY A 230 13.70 10.28 -25.15
C GLY A 230 14.17 11.00 -23.87
N LYS A 231 13.48 12.04 -23.46
CA LYS A 231 13.78 12.79 -22.21
C LYS A 231 12.63 12.71 -21.24
N LEU A 232 12.94 12.61 -19.95
CA LEU A 232 11.95 12.62 -18.89
C LEU A 232 11.14 13.91 -18.90
N LEU A 233 9.84 13.81 -18.70
CA LEU A 233 8.95 14.95 -18.52
C LEU A 233 9.06 15.44 -17.07
N GLU A 234 10.12 16.20 -16.76
CA GLU A 234 10.43 16.67 -15.40
C GLU A 234 9.26 17.42 -14.75
N GLY A 235 8.41 18.09 -15.52
CA GLY A 235 7.22 18.79 -15.01
C GLY A 235 6.28 17.85 -14.22
N LEU A 236 6.21 16.56 -14.54
CA LEU A 236 5.39 15.57 -13.83
C LEU A 236 5.80 15.44 -12.37
N PHE A 237 7.06 15.70 -12.07
CA PHE A 237 7.66 15.60 -10.72
C PHE A 237 7.69 16.96 -10.02
N GLN A 238 7.07 17.98 -10.60
CA GLN A 238 7.01 19.35 -10.12
C GLN A 238 5.58 19.88 -10.01
N GLY A 239 4.57 19.00 -10.10
CA GLY A 239 3.17 19.35 -9.97
C GLY A 239 2.38 19.46 -11.29
N ASP A 240 3.01 19.19 -12.44
CA ASP A 240 2.24 18.88 -13.64
C ASP A 240 1.64 17.47 -13.54
N THR A 241 0.48 17.25 -14.13
CA THR A 241 -0.16 15.94 -14.15
C THR A 241 -0.52 15.53 -15.57
N ILE A 242 -0.48 14.24 -15.85
CA ILE A 242 -0.82 13.69 -17.17
C ILE A 242 -2.30 13.91 -17.49
N ASN A 243 -3.15 13.81 -16.47
CA ASN A 243 -4.61 13.99 -16.54
C ASN A 243 -5.06 15.10 -15.59
N THR A 244 -6.35 15.39 -15.58
CA THR A 244 -6.96 16.31 -14.63
C THR A 244 -7.13 15.60 -13.28
N PRO A 245 -6.45 16.03 -12.21
CA PRO A 245 -6.53 15.41 -10.89
C PRO A 245 -7.74 15.92 -10.11
N SER A 246 -8.12 15.20 -9.06
CA SER A 246 -9.06 15.68 -8.05
C SER A 246 -8.33 16.59 -7.05
N MET A 247 -8.58 17.88 -7.11
CA MET A 247 -7.95 18.83 -6.18
C MET A 247 -8.48 18.65 -4.74
N LEU A 248 -9.67 18.10 -4.56
CA LEU A 248 -10.17 17.73 -3.23
C LEU A 248 -9.32 16.60 -2.61
N CYS A 249 -9.01 15.56 -3.39
CA CYS A 249 -8.14 14.47 -2.94
C CYS A 249 -6.71 14.96 -2.68
N VAL A 250 -6.21 15.94 -3.45
CA VAL A 250 -4.91 16.58 -3.19
C VAL A 250 -4.93 17.32 -1.84
N SER A 251 -5.97 18.09 -1.56
CA SER A 251 -6.12 18.79 -0.26
C SER A 251 -6.23 17.82 0.91
N ASP A 252 -6.97 16.73 0.74
CA ASP A 252 -7.08 15.66 1.72
C ASP A 252 -5.73 14.98 2.01
N TYR A 253 -4.95 14.70 0.96
CA TYR A 253 -3.62 14.12 1.09
C TYR A 253 -2.61 15.06 1.76
N LEU A 254 -2.63 16.35 1.41
CA LEU A 254 -1.79 17.37 2.05
C LEU A 254 -2.10 17.52 3.55
N ASP A 255 -3.38 17.44 3.93
CA ASP A 255 -3.78 17.42 5.34
C ASP A 255 -3.26 16.18 6.07
N ALA A 256 -3.28 15.02 5.42
CA ALA A 256 -2.72 13.78 5.97
C ALA A 256 -1.20 13.86 6.13
N LEU A 257 -0.46 14.40 5.14
CA LEU A 257 0.98 14.64 5.24
C LEU A 257 1.32 15.60 6.38
N ALA A 258 0.57 16.70 6.51
CA ALA A 258 0.75 17.66 7.60
C ALA A 258 0.45 17.02 8.98
N TRP A 259 -0.47 16.06 9.05
CA TRP A 259 -0.70 15.29 10.27
C TRP A 259 0.50 14.39 10.61
N VAL A 260 1.06 13.68 9.63
CA VAL A 260 2.27 12.86 9.86
C VAL A 260 3.40 13.71 10.41
N ASP A 261 3.62 14.89 9.83
CA ASP A 261 4.66 15.81 10.29
C ASP A 261 4.44 16.25 11.75
N ARG A 262 3.19 16.62 12.09
CA ARG A 262 2.81 17.02 13.46
C ARG A 262 2.99 15.93 14.51
N ILE A 263 2.80 14.66 14.17
CA ILE A 263 2.97 13.55 15.14
C ILE A 263 4.42 13.12 15.32
N GLY A 264 5.38 13.67 14.55
CA GLY A 264 6.81 13.37 14.63
C GLY A 264 7.36 12.64 13.40
N GLY A 265 6.70 12.79 12.24
CA GLY A 265 7.18 12.28 10.96
C GLY A 265 6.89 10.79 10.73
N VAL A 266 7.56 10.23 9.71
CA VAL A 266 7.33 8.84 9.28
C VAL A 266 7.65 7.83 10.38
N GLN A 267 8.63 8.08 11.22
CA GLN A 267 8.99 7.18 12.33
C GLN A 267 7.86 7.07 13.36
N ALA A 268 7.18 8.17 13.66
CA ALA A 268 6.01 8.15 14.54
C ALA A 268 4.83 7.39 13.90
N ALA A 269 4.62 7.53 12.60
CA ALA A 269 3.58 6.78 11.89
C ALA A 269 3.87 5.26 11.90
N MET A 270 5.12 4.86 11.66
CA MET A 270 5.58 3.47 11.79
C MET A 270 5.39 2.93 13.21
N ALA A 271 5.77 3.71 14.23
CA ALA A 271 5.61 3.33 15.62
C ALA A 271 4.14 3.10 16.00
N ARG A 272 3.21 3.93 15.49
CA ARG A 272 1.77 3.73 15.69
C ARG A 272 1.29 2.42 15.08
N SER A 273 1.68 2.11 13.84
CA SER A 273 1.32 0.84 13.19
C SER A 273 1.88 -0.37 13.95
N GLN A 274 3.10 -0.27 14.45
CA GLN A 274 3.72 -1.34 15.25
C GLN A 274 3.03 -1.53 16.61
N ALA A 275 2.65 -0.43 17.28
CA ALA A 275 1.89 -0.49 18.53
C ALA A 275 0.50 -1.11 18.32
N ASN A 276 -0.15 -0.82 17.21
CA ASN A 276 -1.43 -1.39 16.82
C ASN A 276 -1.32 -2.90 16.56
N LEU A 277 -0.28 -3.33 15.81
CA LEU A 277 0.00 -4.77 15.65
C LEU A 277 0.19 -5.46 17.01
N LYS A 278 0.91 -4.83 17.93
CA LYS A 278 1.14 -5.41 19.26
C LYS A 278 -0.17 -5.70 20.02
N VAL A 279 -1.16 -4.83 19.93
CA VAL A 279 -2.49 -5.07 20.53
C VAL A 279 -3.14 -6.34 19.99
N ILE A 280 -3.09 -6.53 18.67
CA ILE A 280 -3.63 -7.74 18.05
C ILE A 280 -2.77 -8.95 18.40
N ALA A 281 -1.44 -8.82 18.43
CA ALA A 281 -0.53 -9.93 18.73
C ALA A 281 -0.72 -10.44 20.17
N ASP A 282 -0.86 -9.55 21.13
CA ASP A 282 -1.13 -9.92 22.52
C ASP A 282 -2.47 -10.66 22.64
N PHE A 283 -3.48 -10.25 21.88
CA PHE A 283 -4.78 -10.92 21.85
C PHE A 283 -4.69 -12.32 21.20
N VAL A 284 -4.02 -12.43 20.07
CA VAL A 284 -3.82 -13.72 19.38
C VAL A 284 -3.06 -14.69 20.28
N ALA A 285 -2.02 -14.24 20.98
CA ALA A 285 -1.23 -15.07 21.90
C ALA A 285 -2.05 -15.57 23.12
N ALA A 286 -3.07 -14.83 23.52
CA ALA A 286 -3.94 -15.18 24.66
C ALA A 286 -5.13 -16.09 24.27
N ASN A 287 -5.34 -16.38 22.99
CA ASN A 287 -6.52 -17.10 22.51
C ASN A 287 -6.14 -18.19 21.52
N ASP A 288 -6.42 -19.45 21.84
CA ASP A 288 -6.06 -20.62 21.04
C ASP A 288 -6.96 -20.86 19.80
N TRP A 289 -8.07 -20.12 19.68
CA TRP A 289 -9.04 -20.24 18.60
C TRP A 289 -8.78 -19.29 17.42
N ILE A 290 -7.82 -18.39 17.54
CA ILE A 290 -7.41 -17.44 16.51
C ILE A 290 -5.90 -17.52 16.30
N SER A 291 -5.45 -17.40 15.06
CA SER A 291 -4.04 -17.44 14.70
C SER A 291 -3.77 -16.45 13.57
N PHE A 292 -2.55 -15.94 13.46
CA PHE A 292 -2.15 -15.20 12.26
C PHE A 292 -2.19 -16.11 11.02
N LEU A 293 -2.57 -15.53 9.89
CA LEU A 293 -2.44 -16.20 8.60
C LEU A 293 -0.96 -16.32 8.21
N ALA A 294 -0.14 -15.30 8.52
CA ALA A 294 1.30 -15.32 8.34
C ALA A 294 1.93 -16.47 9.17
N LYS A 295 2.68 -17.35 8.49
CA LYS A 295 3.29 -18.53 9.12
C LYS A 295 4.63 -18.20 9.78
N ASP A 296 5.37 -17.27 9.23
CA ASP A 296 6.64 -16.79 9.79
C ASP A 296 6.43 -15.43 10.46
N PRO A 297 6.73 -15.31 11.78
CA PRO A 297 6.64 -14.05 12.49
C PRO A 297 7.48 -12.91 11.87
N ALA A 298 8.59 -13.21 11.20
CA ALA A 298 9.44 -12.23 10.55
C ALA A 298 8.73 -11.56 9.35
N THR A 299 7.79 -12.26 8.74
CA THR A 299 7.01 -11.77 7.60
C THR A 299 5.65 -11.20 7.99
N LEU A 300 5.29 -11.17 9.27
CA LEU A 300 4.00 -10.65 9.71
C LEU A 300 3.83 -9.16 9.39
N SER A 301 2.75 -8.82 8.68
CA SER A 301 2.39 -7.44 8.34
C SER A 301 1.98 -6.65 9.59
N ASN A 302 2.41 -5.39 9.69
CA ASN A 302 1.99 -4.46 10.74
C ASN A 302 0.89 -3.48 10.29
N THR A 303 0.33 -3.69 9.10
CA THR A 303 -0.77 -2.87 8.58
C THR A 303 -2.03 -3.68 8.31
N SER A 304 -1.99 -4.60 7.38
CA SER A 304 -3.11 -5.49 7.09
C SER A 304 -2.90 -6.82 7.82
N VAL A 305 -3.44 -6.92 9.04
CA VAL A 305 -3.27 -8.09 9.89
C VAL A 305 -4.34 -9.12 9.57
N CYS A 306 -3.95 -10.20 8.91
CA CYS A 306 -4.83 -11.29 8.52
C CYS A 306 -4.75 -12.42 9.55
N MET A 307 -5.92 -12.92 9.97
CA MET A 307 -6.06 -13.95 11.00
C MET A 307 -7.05 -15.02 10.55
N THR A 308 -6.75 -16.27 10.89
CA THR A 308 -7.64 -17.43 10.76
C THR A 308 -8.27 -17.76 12.10
N LEU A 309 -9.44 -18.39 12.07
CA LEU A 309 -10.20 -18.77 13.26
C LEU A 309 -10.57 -20.26 13.20
N LYS A 310 -10.72 -20.89 14.36
CA LYS A 310 -11.27 -22.27 14.47
C LYS A 310 -12.80 -22.25 14.25
N LEU A 311 -13.22 -21.77 13.09
CA LEU A 311 -14.62 -21.67 12.65
C LEU A 311 -14.74 -22.13 11.19
N SER A 312 -15.92 -22.55 10.79
CA SER A 312 -16.24 -22.75 9.39
C SER A 312 -16.38 -21.39 8.67
N ASP A 313 -16.23 -21.39 7.35
CA ASP A 313 -16.40 -20.17 6.53
C ASP A 313 -17.75 -19.47 6.73
N GLU A 314 -18.81 -20.25 6.97
CA GLU A 314 -20.15 -19.73 7.25
C GLU A 314 -20.22 -19.04 8.62
N GLN A 315 -19.57 -19.65 9.63
CA GLN A 315 -19.49 -19.05 10.96
C GLN A 315 -18.66 -17.77 10.94
N VAL A 316 -17.54 -17.72 10.21
CA VAL A 316 -16.74 -16.49 10.02
C VAL A 316 -17.60 -15.39 9.41
N LYS A 317 -18.37 -15.71 8.36
CA LYS A 317 -19.28 -14.73 7.72
C LYS A 317 -20.36 -14.23 8.69
N LYS A 318 -20.93 -15.13 9.52
CA LYS A 318 -21.91 -14.73 10.55
C LYS A 318 -21.27 -13.83 11.60
N MET A 319 -20.07 -14.15 12.06
CA MET A 319 -19.30 -13.36 13.03
C MET A 319 -19.06 -11.91 12.52
N ILE A 320 -18.59 -11.76 11.29
CA ILE A 320 -18.35 -10.46 10.68
C ILE A 320 -19.64 -9.64 10.61
N LYS A 321 -20.74 -10.24 10.11
CA LYS A 321 -22.06 -9.58 10.06
C LYS A 321 -22.57 -9.17 11.44
N LEU A 322 -22.31 -9.98 12.46
CA LEU A 322 -22.71 -9.68 13.83
C LEU A 322 -21.94 -8.45 14.37
N LEU A 323 -20.63 -8.38 14.14
CA LEU A 323 -19.81 -7.23 14.53
C LEU A 323 -20.20 -5.96 13.79
N GLU A 324 -20.51 -6.07 12.49
CA GLU A 324 -21.00 -4.96 11.67
C GLU A 324 -22.37 -4.48 12.16
N ALA A 325 -23.33 -5.39 12.42
CA ALA A 325 -24.65 -5.06 12.95
C ALA A 325 -24.59 -4.37 14.32
N GLN A 326 -23.58 -4.66 15.13
CA GLN A 326 -23.33 -3.96 16.39
C GLN A 326 -22.63 -2.61 16.18
N GLY A 327 -22.19 -2.29 14.96
CA GLY A 327 -21.47 -1.03 14.66
C GLY A 327 -20.11 -0.95 15.35
N VAL A 328 -19.41 -2.09 15.49
CA VAL A 328 -18.11 -2.16 16.19
C VAL A 328 -16.94 -2.44 15.26
N ALA A 329 -17.19 -2.99 14.08
CA ALA A 329 -16.19 -3.16 13.05
C ALA A 329 -16.83 -3.24 11.66
N TYR A 330 -16.28 -2.52 10.70
CA TYR A 330 -16.67 -2.55 9.30
C TYR A 330 -15.53 -3.10 8.42
N ASP A 331 -15.90 -3.86 7.39
CA ASP A 331 -15.01 -4.34 6.31
C ASP A 331 -13.79 -5.17 6.79
N ILE A 332 -13.94 -5.91 7.88
CA ILE A 332 -12.87 -6.72 8.47
C ILE A 332 -12.79 -8.16 7.95
N GLY A 333 -13.53 -8.49 6.92
CA GLY A 333 -13.48 -9.81 6.26
C GLY A 333 -12.23 -10.03 5.44
N ALA A 334 -11.85 -11.29 5.25
CA ALA A 334 -10.81 -11.67 4.30
C ALA A 334 -11.15 -11.20 2.88
N TYR A 335 -10.12 -10.95 2.07
CA TYR A 335 -10.34 -10.61 0.67
C TYR A 335 -10.80 -11.85 -0.11
N LYS A 336 -11.51 -11.64 -1.23
CA LYS A 336 -12.27 -12.67 -1.98
C LYS A 336 -11.54 -14.01 -2.20
N ASP A 337 -10.24 -13.99 -2.49
CA ASP A 337 -9.45 -15.17 -2.83
C ASP A 337 -8.60 -15.69 -1.63
N ALA A 338 -8.64 -14.97 -0.50
CA ALA A 338 -7.90 -15.34 0.70
C ALA A 338 -8.68 -16.36 1.55
N PRO A 339 -8.01 -17.17 2.38
CA PRO A 339 -8.68 -18.03 3.35
C PRO A 339 -9.65 -17.24 4.24
N ALA A 340 -10.79 -17.84 4.57
CA ALA A 340 -11.78 -17.23 5.45
C ALA A 340 -11.16 -16.83 6.79
N GLY A 341 -11.43 -15.61 7.24
CA GLY A 341 -10.84 -15.08 8.46
C GLY A 341 -11.10 -13.59 8.64
N LEU A 342 -10.40 -12.99 9.57
CA LEU A 342 -10.44 -11.55 9.83
C LEU A 342 -9.23 -10.88 9.20
N ARG A 343 -9.44 -9.68 8.69
CA ARG A 343 -8.40 -8.80 8.17
C ARG A 343 -8.60 -7.41 8.77
N ILE A 344 -7.81 -7.10 9.79
CA ILE A 344 -7.94 -5.87 10.55
C ILE A 344 -6.81 -4.91 10.15
N TRP A 345 -7.17 -3.70 9.78
CA TRP A 345 -6.20 -2.66 9.48
C TRP A 345 -5.59 -2.09 10.77
N CYS A 346 -4.27 -2.09 10.85
CA CYS A 346 -3.48 -1.59 11.97
C CYS A 346 -2.60 -0.38 11.59
N GLY A 347 -2.84 0.26 10.43
CA GLY A 347 -2.08 1.41 9.97
C GLY A 347 -2.15 2.61 10.91
N ALA A 348 -1.31 3.61 10.67
CA ALA A 348 -1.06 4.73 11.57
C ALA A 348 -2.30 5.55 11.95
N THR A 349 -3.33 5.58 11.11
CA THR A 349 -4.56 6.35 11.35
C THR A 349 -5.53 5.67 12.31
N VAL A 350 -5.35 4.38 12.61
CA VAL A 350 -6.14 3.66 13.61
C VAL A 350 -5.65 3.99 15.01
N GLU A 351 -6.57 4.32 15.93
CA GLU A 351 -6.26 4.52 17.33
C GLU A 351 -6.13 3.18 18.07
N GLN A 352 -5.08 3.02 18.85
CA GLN A 352 -4.85 1.82 19.66
C GLN A 352 -6.03 1.50 20.59
N ALA A 353 -6.66 2.55 21.13
CA ALA A 353 -7.84 2.40 21.99
C ALA A 353 -9.05 1.80 21.27
N ASP A 354 -9.20 2.05 19.96
CA ASP A 354 -10.27 1.47 19.16
C ASP A 354 -10.04 -0.03 18.94
N LEU A 355 -8.79 -0.44 18.68
CA LEU A 355 -8.44 -1.87 18.63
C LEU A 355 -8.69 -2.56 19.97
N GLN A 356 -8.25 -1.95 21.09
CA GLN A 356 -8.48 -2.49 22.43
C GLN A 356 -9.98 -2.65 22.73
N ALA A 357 -10.81 -1.69 22.29
CA ALA A 357 -12.25 -1.77 22.46
C ALA A 357 -12.90 -2.82 21.54
N LEU A 358 -12.31 -3.12 20.37
CA LEU A 358 -12.79 -4.12 19.42
C LEU A 358 -12.59 -5.55 19.92
N LEU A 359 -11.46 -5.85 20.57
CA LEU A 359 -11.07 -7.25 20.89
C LEU A 359 -12.08 -8.01 21.75
N PRO A 360 -12.70 -7.42 22.82
CA PRO A 360 -13.77 -8.10 23.55
C PRO A 360 -14.99 -8.45 22.68
N TRP A 361 -15.31 -7.62 21.68
CA TRP A 361 -16.39 -7.90 20.74
C TRP A 361 -16.06 -9.04 19.78
N ILE A 362 -14.81 -9.17 19.35
CA ILE A 362 -14.34 -10.31 18.57
C ILE A 362 -14.50 -11.61 19.40
N SER A 363 -14.10 -11.61 20.68
CA SER A 363 -14.27 -12.76 21.57
C SER A 363 -15.76 -13.11 21.77
N TRP A 364 -16.59 -12.11 22.02
CA TRP A 364 -18.03 -12.32 22.18
C TRP A 364 -18.66 -12.89 20.90
N ALA A 365 -18.38 -12.29 19.75
CA ALA A 365 -18.94 -12.73 18.47
C ALA A 365 -18.48 -14.16 18.10
N TYR A 366 -17.22 -14.51 18.43
CA TYR A 366 -16.73 -15.88 18.30
C TYR A 366 -17.58 -16.87 19.14
N GLN A 367 -17.85 -16.56 20.41
CA GLN A 367 -18.68 -17.39 21.29
C GLN A 367 -20.11 -17.56 20.75
N GLU A 368 -20.72 -16.48 20.24
CA GLU A 368 -22.09 -16.49 19.70
C GLU A 368 -22.23 -17.39 18.46
N VAL A 369 -21.17 -17.54 17.66
CA VAL A 369 -21.22 -18.34 16.43
C VAL A 369 -20.63 -19.74 16.58
N SER A 370 -19.90 -20.00 17.65
CA SER A 370 -19.32 -21.31 17.96
C SER A 370 -20.28 -22.24 18.68
N ALA A 371 -21.29 -21.67 19.35
CA ALA A 371 -22.35 -22.41 20.04
C ALA A 371 -23.33 -23.00 19.01
#